data_069f407b8c176630715a769cfd3eaa0e
#
_entry.id   069f407b8c176630715a769cfd3eaa0e
#
_cell.length_a   1.000
_cell.length_b   1.000
_cell.length_c   1.000
_cell.angle_alpha   90.00
_cell.angle_beta   90.00
_cell.angle_gamma   90.00
#
_symmetry.space_group_name_H-M   'P 1'
#
loop_
_entity.id
_entity.type
_entity.pdbx_description
1 polymer ?
#
loop_
_entity_poly.entity_id
_entity_poly.type
_entity_poly.pdbx_seq_one_letter_code
_entity_poly.pdbx_strand_id
1 'polypeptide(L)'
;MKNLSEMLLETRGLTKRYGHHKAVDSVSMHIKKGAIYGFIGRNGAGKTTCLKMISGLSRPTSGEIEIFGYKGKDLQKVRSRVGCLIEAPGLYGNMTAYENLNIKCKLFGIKKAGYIDEILKTVGLEHVGRKKTKHFSLGMKQ
;
A
#
# COMPACT_ATOMS: atom_id res chain seq x y z
N MET A 1 -29.61 -2.67 10.06
CA MET A 1 -28.46 -3.46 9.59
C MET A 1 -27.53 -2.50 8.85
N LYS A 2 -26.34 -2.18 9.40
CA LYS A 2 -25.33 -1.38 8.67
C LYS A 2 -24.89 -2.18 7.45
N ASN A 3 -25.00 -1.59 6.28
CA ASN A 3 -24.50 -2.15 5.02
C ASN A 3 -22.97 -2.27 5.11
N LEU A 4 -22.48 -3.37 5.65
CA LEU A 4 -21.05 -3.71 5.78
C LEU A 4 -20.35 -3.85 4.41
N SER A 5 -21.12 -3.83 3.31
CA SER A 5 -20.63 -4.00 1.94
C SER A 5 -19.99 -2.74 1.32
N GLU A 6 -20.10 -1.57 1.96
CA GLU A 6 -19.57 -0.31 1.39
C GLU A 6 -18.24 0.16 1.97
N MET A 7 -17.85 -0.28 3.17
CA MET A 7 -16.63 0.20 3.83
C MET A 7 -15.45 -0.71 3.51
N LEU A 8 -14.37 -0.13 2.97
CA LEU A 8 -13.14 -0.86 2.68
C LEU A 8 -12.11 -0.74 3.80
N LEU A 9 -12.00 0.45 4.40
CA LEU A 9 -11.08 0.72 5.49
C LEU A 9 -11.79 1.59 6.54
N GLU A 10 -11.68 1.16 7.79
CA GLU A 10 -12.06 1.96 8.96
C GLU A 10 -10.91 1.98 9.97
N THR A 11 -10.63 3.13 10.54
CA THR A 11 -9.78 3.23 11.73
C THR A 11 -10.55 3.95 12.83
N ARG A 12 -10.35 3.53 14.08
CA ARG A 12 -11.02 4.11 15.26
C ARG A 12 -9.96 4.43 16.31
N GLY A 13 -9.74 5.72 16.56
CA GLY A 13 -8.80 6.21 17.56
C GLY A 13 -7.38 5.69 17.34
N LEU A 14 -6.95 5.52 16.08
CA LEU A 14 -5.67 4.93 15.75
C LEU A 14 -4.53 5.78 16.28
N THR A 15 -3.70 5.20 17.14
CA THR A 15 -2.62 5.91 17.84
C THR A 15 -1.30 5.16 17.72
N LYS A 16 -0.22 5.91 17.51
CA LYS A 16 1.15 5.39 17.55
C LYS A 16 2.04 6.26 18.42
N ARG A 17 2.67 5.64 19.41
CA ARG A 17 3.69 6.27 20.26
C ARG A 17 5.04 5.59 20.06
N TYR A 18 6.10 6.39 20.07
CA TYR A 18 7.47 5.97 20.13
C TYR A 18 8.09 6.61 21.37
N GLY A 19 8.21 5.86 22.45
CA GLY A 19 8.56 6.40 23.77
C GLY A 19 7.54 7.48 24.21
N HIS A 20 7.99 8.68 24.45
CA HIS A 20 7.15 9.83 24.84
C HIS A 20 6.49 10.55 23.65
N HIS A 21 6.96 10.33 22.43
CA HIS A 21 6.45 11.02 21.24
C HIS A 21 5.23 10.31 20.65
N LYS A 22 4.11 11.03 20.49
CA LYS A 22 2.93 10.58 19.77
C LYS A 22 3.10 10.94 18.29
N ALA A 23 3.46 9.97 17.45
CA ALA A 23 3.58 10.14 16.01
C ALA A 23 2.23 10.16 15.30
N VAL A 24 1.22 9.48 15.85
CA VAL A 24 -0.18 9.50 15.41
C VAL A 24 -1.04 9.51 16.67
N ASP A 25 -2.01 10.40 16.73
CA ASP A 25 -2.89 10.57 17.89
C ASP A 25 -4.35 10.47 17.50
N SER A 26 -5.00 9.38 17.90
CA SER A 26 -6.45 9.14 17.83
C SER A 26 -7.10 9.38 16.44
N VAL A 27 -6.44 8.93 15.37
CA VAL A 27 -6.92 9.13 13.99
C VAL A 27 -8.04 8.16 13.65
N SER A 28 -9.20 8.68 13.26
CA SER A 28 -10.34 7.89 12.76
C SER A 28 -10.63 8.23 11.31
N MET A 29 -10.73 7.21 10.46
CA MET A 29 -10.97 7.32 9.02
C MET A 29 -12.03 6.32 8.58
N HIS A 30 -12.80 6.69 7.55
CA HIS A 30 -13.85 5.86 6.98
C HIS A 30 -13.73 5.94 5.45
N ILE A 31 -13.26 4.88 4.81
CA ILE A 31 -13.03 4.85 3.37
C ILE A 31 -13.98 3.83 2.73
N LYS A 32 -14.86 4.33 1.87
CA LYS A 32 -15.84 3.53 1.13
C LYS A 32 -15.25 2.91 -0.13
N LYS A 33 -15.89 1.88 -0.64
CA LYS A 33 -15.57 1.29 -1.93
C LYS A 33 -15.65 2.34 -3.05
N GLY A 34 -14.64 2.39 -3.91
CA GLY A 34 -14.56 3.32 -5.04
C GLY A 34 -14.19 4.75 -4.66
N ALA A 35 -14.01 5.07 -3.37
CA ALA A 35 -13.61 6.40 -2.95
C ALA A 35 -12.11 6.66 -3.17
N ILE A 36 -11.79 7.89 -3.56
CA ILE A 36 -10.44 8.46 -3.47
C ILE A 36 -10.38 9.27 -2.19
N TYR A 37 -9.50 8.90 -1.28
CA TYR A 37 -9.36 9.54 0.02
C TYR A 37 -8.04 10.31 0.14
N GLY A 38 -8.12 11.64 0.24
CA GLY A 38 -6.97 12.52 0.42
C GLY A 38 -6.50 12.52 1.88
N PHE A 39 -5.25 12.10 2.13
CA PHE A 39 -4.63 12.14 3.44
C PHE A 39 -3.56 13.22 3.48
N ILE A 40 -3.97 14.44 3.87
CA ILE A 40 -3.18 15.66 3.78
C ILE A 40 -2.67 16.08 5.16
N GLY A 41 -1.46 16.64 5.22
CA GLY A 41 -0.86 17.14 6.45
C GLY A 41 0.59 17.59 6.23
N ARG A 42 1.13 18.36 7.17
CA ARG A 42 2.53 18.84 7.15
C ARG A 42 3.52 17.68 7.22
N ASN A 43 4.78 17.93 6.85
CA ASN A 43 5.84 16.95 7.09
C ASN A 43 5.99 16.71 8.60
N GLY A 44 6.14 15.44 8.98
CA GLY A 44 6.13 15.04 10.39
C GLY A 44 4.75 14.83 11.03
N ALA A 45 3.63 15.12 10.33
CA ALA A 45 2.28 14.94 10.89
C ALA A 45 1.82 13.47 11.06
N GLY A 46 2.71 12.49 10.89
CA GLY A 46 2.39 11.07 11.12
C GLY A 46 1.75 10.34 9.94
N LYS A 47 1.62 10.98 8.76
CA LYS A 47 0.99 10.35 7.57
C LYS A 47 1.60 9.00 7.22
N THR A 48 2.92 8.96 7.03
CA THR A 48 3.66 7.72 6.71
C THR A 48 3.50 6.68 7.82
N THR A 49 3.52 7.10 9.09
CA THR A 49 3.31 6.20 10.24
C THR A 49 1.91 5.60 10.22
N CYS A 50 0.90 6.39 9.89
CA CYS A 50 -0.48 5.91 9.75
C CYS A 50 -0.59 4.87 8.62
N LEU A 51 -0.03 5.15 7.44
CA LEU A 51 0.02 4.21 6.33
C LEU A 51 0.78 2.93 6.69
N LYS A 52 1.90 3.02 7.42
CA LYS A 52 2.65 1.85 7.93
C LYS A 52 1.81 1.00 8.89
N MET A 53 0.94 1.60 9.69
CA MET A 53 0.01 0.84 10.55
C MET A 53 -1.07 0.14 9.74
N ILE A 54 -1.69 0.84 8.80
CA ILE A 54 -2.75 0.27 7.93
C ILE A 54 -2.20 -0.89 7.09
N SER A 55 -1.00 -0.73 6.50
CA SER A 55 -0.35 -1.80 5.72
C SER A 55 0.21 -2.94 6.58
N GLY A 56 0.24 -2.77 7.91
CA GLY A 56 0.75 -3.76 8.86
C GLY A 56 2.26 -3.81 9.02
N LEU A 57 2.98 -2.84 8.49
CA LEU A 57 4.41 -2.66 8.70
C LEU A 57 4.74 -2.13 10.10
N SER A 58 3.75 -1.58 10.79
CA SER A 58 3.86 -1.11 12.17
C SER A 58 2.61 -1.49 12.97
N ARG A 59 2.77 -1.92 14.21
CA ARG A 59 1.63 -2.17 15.09
C ARG A 59 1.16 -0.86 15.72
N PRO A 60 -0.15 -0.59 15.79
CA PRO A 60 -0.70 0.48 16.61
C PRO A 60 -0.31 0.33 18.09
N THR A 61 -0.20 1.44 18.79
CA THR A 61 -0.12 1.45 20.27
C THR A 61 -1.50 1.29 20.86
N SER A 62 -2.51 1.93 20.25
CA SER A 62 -3.93 1.77 20.60
C SER A 62 -4.82 2.11 19.40
N GLY A 63 -6.12 1.89 19.54
CA GLY A 63 -7.11 2.03 18.48
C GLY A 63 -7.25 0.77 17.62
N GLU A 64 -8.16 0.82 16.67
CA GLU A 64 -8.52 -0.31 15.84
C GLU A 64 -8.34 0.01 14.35
N ILE A 65 -8.03 -1.04 13.59
CA ILE A 65 -8.05 -1.03 12.12
C ILE A 65 -8.98 -2.14 11.66
N GLU A 66 -9.87 -1.80 10.75
CA GLU A 66 -10.75 -2.73 10.05
C GLU A 66 -10.55 -2.59 8.55
N ILE A 67 -10.25 -3.68 7.84
CA ILE A 67 -10.08 -3.73 6.39
C ILE A 67 -10.97 -4.82 5.83
N PHE A 68 -11.85 -4.47 4.89
CA PHE A 68 -12.84 -5.40 4.29
C PHE A 68 -13.68 -6.15 5.35
N GLY A 69 -13.98 -5.53 6.49
CA GLY A 69 -14.71 -6.13 7.60
C GLY A 69 -13.85 -7.01 8.55
N TYR A 70 -12.57 -7.15 8.30
CA TYR A 70 -11.65 -7.93 9.14
C TYR A 70 -10.88 -7.03 10.12
N LYS A 71 -10.69 -7.51 11.37
CA LYS A 71 -10.02 -6.80 12.46
C LYS A 71 -8.97 -7.65 13.16
N GLY A 72 -8.10 -6.99 13.91
CA GLY A 72 -7.13 -7.64 14.79
C GLY A 72 -6.28 -8.68 14.07
N LYS A 73 -6.26 -9.92 14.57
CA LYS A 73 -5.47 -11.02 13.99
C LYS A 73 -5.96 -11.43 12.59
N ASP A 74 -7.24 -11.25 12.31
CA ASP A 74 -7.83 -11.62 11.01
C ASP A 74 -7.43 -10.69 9.88
N LEU A 75 -6.87 -9.52 10.14
CA LEU A 75 -6.31 -8.63 9.13
C LEU A 75 -5.28 -9.32 8.22
N GLN A 76 -4.57 -10.32 8.73
CA GLN A 76 -3.60 -11.08 7.92
C GLN A 76 -4.25 -11.78 6.73
N LYS A 77 -5.52 -12.22 6.85
CA LYS A 77 -6.28 -12.91 5.80
C LYS A 77 -6.55 -12.02 4.58
N VAL A 78 -6.54 -10.70 4.77
CA VAL A 78 -6.89 -9.73 3.72
C VAL A 78 -5.73 -8.84 3.29
N ARG A 79 -4.56 -8.93 3.93
CA ARG A 79 -3.40 -8.09 3.60
C ARG A 79 -2.89 -8.27 2.17
N SER A 80 -2.99 -9.48 1.61
CA SER A 80 -2.63 -9.74 0.21
C SER A 80 -3.50 -8.98 -0.80
N ARG A 81 -4.66 -8.47 -0.37
CA ARG A 81 -5.58 -7.66 -1.19
C ARG A 81 -5.30 -6.15 -1.09
N VAL A 82 -4.35 -5.75 -0.26
CA VAL A 82 -3.99 -4.34 -0.04
C VAL A 82 -2.67 -4.05 -0.71
N GLY A 83 -2.68 -3.29 -1.80
CA GLY A 83 -1.48 -2.71 -2.38
C GLY A 83 -1.06 -1.48 -1.58
N CYS A 84 0.23 -1.34 -1.29
CA CYS A 84 0.75 -0.18 -0.57
C CYS A 84 2.09 0.26 -1.15
N LEU A 85 2.19 1.56 -1.42
CA LEU A 85 3.43 2.22 -1.77
C LEU A 85 3.73 3.26 -0.69
N ILE A 86 4.82 3.03 0.06
CA ILE A 86 5.26 3.94 1.12
C ILE A 86 6.65 4.46 0.75
N GLU A 87 6.76 5.79 0.63
CA GLU A 87 8.00 6.50 0.27
C GLU A 87 8.44 6.18 -1.17
N ALA A 88 9.54 5.45 -1.36
CA ALA A 88 10.06 5.12 -2.68
C ALA A 88 9.74 3.67 -3.07
N PRO A 89 9.44 3.41 -4.34
CA PRO A 89 9.28 2.04 -4.81
C PRO A 89 10.60 1.27 -4.71
N GLY A 90 10.56 0.10 -4.08
CA GLY A 90 11.71 -0.79 -3.93
C GLY A 90 12.02 -1.51 -5.25
N LEU A 91 12.60 -0.79 -6.22
CA LEU A 91 13.01 -1.34 -7.51
C LEU A 91 14.52 -1.58 -7.56
N TYR A 92 14.93 -2.66 -8.19
CA TYR A 92 16.32 -2.92 -8.54
C TYR A 92 16.70 -2.06 -9.74
N GLY A 93 17.42 -0.97 -9.49
CA GLY A 93 17.73 0.06 -10.50
C GLY A 93 18.48 -0.46 -11.74
N ASN A 94 19.29 -1.51 -11.58
CA ASN A 94 20.03 -2.14 -12.67
C ASN A 94 19.22 -3.17 -13.48
N MET A 95 17.97 -3.37 -13.14
CA MET A 95 17.03 -4.25 -13.83
C MET A 95 16.01 -3.45 -14.64
N THR A 96 15.44 -4.08 -15.66
CA THR A 96 14.32 -3.56 -16.44
C THR A 96 13.02 -3.61 -15.63
N ALA A 97 11.95 -3.00 -16.12
CA ALA A 97 10.62 -3.13 -15.53
C ALA A 97 10.16 -4.60 -15.52
N TYR A 98 10.34 -5.28 -16.64
CA TYR A 98 9.99 -6.71 -16.76
C TYR A 98 10.73 -7.57 -15.74
N GLU A 99 12.05 -7.41 -15.59
CA GLU A 99 12.86 -8.17 -14.63
C GLU A 99 12.41 -7.90 -13.16
N ASN A 100 12.12 -6.65 -12.82
CA ASN A 100 11.60 -6.29 -11.49
C ASN A 100 10.23 -6.94 -11.21
N LEU A 101 9.31 -6.89 -12.17
CA LEU A 101 7.99 -7.54 -12.05
C LEU A 101 8.11 -9.06 -12.00
N ASN A 102 9.02 -9.65 -12.76
CA ASN A 102 9.25 -11.10 -12.76
C ASN A 102 9.71 -11.61 -11.39
N ILE A 103 10.58 -10.87 -10.69
CA ILE A 103 10.95 -11.20 -9.31
C ILE A 103 9.72 -11.21 -8.42
N LYS A 104 8.87 -10.18 -8.52
CA LYS A 104 7.62 -10.12 -7.73
C LYS A 104 6.67 -11.26 -8.07
N CYS A 105 6.48 -11.54 -9.35
CA CYS A 105 5.65 -12.68 -9.78
C CYS A 105 6.14 -14.00 -9.16
N LYS A 106 7.44 -14.25 -9.17
CA LYS A 106 8.04 -15.44 -8.54
C LYS A 106 7.80 -15.48 -7.03
N LEU A 107 7.98 -14.36 -6.33
CA LEU A 107 7.75 -14.25 -4.89
C LEU A 107 6.28 -14.52 -4.49
N PHE A 108 5.34 -14.06 -5.32
CA PHE A 108 3.91 -14.25 -5.09
C PHE A 108 3.32 -15.50 -5.74
N GLY A 109 4.15 -16.33 -6.40
CA GLY A 109 3.70 -17.56 -7.05
C GLY A 109 2.81 -17.34 -8.28
N ILE A 110 2.88 -16.17 -8.91
CA ILE A 110 2.10 -15.82 -10.11
C ILE A 110 2.75 -16.46 -11.33
N LYS A 111 2.01 -17.41 -11.95
CA LYS A 111 2.51 -18.19 -13.10
C LYS A 111 1.76 -17.91 -14.41
N LYS A 112 0.85 -16.91 -14.44
CA LYS A 112 0.06 -16.56 -15.62
C LYS A 112 0.97 -16.04 -16.74
N ALA A 113 0.95 -16.71 -17.88
CA ALA A 113 1.68 -16.24 -19.09
C ALA A 113 1.13 -14.87 -19.53
N GLY A 114 2.01 -13.96 -19.99
CA GLY A 114 1.63 -12.61 -20.43
C GLY A 114 1.22 -11.64 -19.31
N TYR A 115 1.20 -12.07 -18.05
CA TYR A 115 0.75 -11.24 -16.92
C TYR A 115 1.57 -9.95 -16.76
N ILE A 116 2.89 -10.03 -16.95
CA ILE A 116 3.77 -8.86 -16.84
C ILE A 116 3.50 -7.87 -17.96
N ASP A 117 3.27 -8.35 -19.17
CA ASP A 117 2.97 -7.50 -20.32
C ASP A 117 1.61 -6.81 -20.15
N GLU A 118 0.60 -7.52 -19.62
CA GLU A 118 -0.69 -6.94 -19.24
C GLU A 118 -0.53 -5.80 -18.22
N ILE A 119 0.30 -6.01 -17.18
CA ILE A 119 0.56 -4.97 -16.17
C ILE A 119 1.27 -3.77 -16.80
N LEU A 120 2.34 -3.99 -17.57
CA LEU A 120 3.07 -2.91 -18.22
C LEU A 120 2.18 -2.10 -19.15
N LYS A 121 1.29 -2.75 -19.89
CA LYS A 121 0.29 -2.08 -20.73
C LYS A 121 -0.71 -1.28 -19.88
N THR A 122 -1.19 -1.84 -18.78
CA THR A 122 -2.15 -1.17 -17.89
C THR A 122 -1.60 0.15 -17.34
N VAL A 123 -0.29 0.22 -17.07
CA VAL A 123 0.37 1.43 -16.55
C VAL A 123 1.06 2.27 -17.65
N GLY A 124 0.87 1.93 -18.94
CA GLY A 124 1.42 2.68 -20.08
C GLY A 124 2.94 2.54 -20.23
N LEU A 125 3.53 1.45 -19.76
CA LEU A 125 4.97 1.17 -19.82
C LEU A 125 5.34 0.03 -20.76
N GLU A 126 4.46 -0.41 -21.65
CA GLU A 126 4.72 -1.48 -22.62
C GLU A 126 5.88 -1.14 -23.58
N HIS A 127 6.12 0.15 -23.81
CA HIS A 127 7.14 0.64 -24.73
C HIS A 127 8.56 0.78 -24.15
N VAL A 128 8.72 0.61 -22.81
CA VAL A 128 10.03 0.86 -22.15
C VAL A 128 11.10 -0.19 -22.46
N GLY A 129 10.68 -1.38 -22.91
CA GLY A 129 11.57 -2.44 -23.37
C GLY A 129 12.70 -2.77 -22.40
N ARG A 130 13.95 -2.69 -22.89
CA ARG A 130 15.17 -3.02 -22.12
C ARG A 130 15.70 -1.87 -21.25
N LYS A 131 14.99 -0.73 -21.17
CA LYS A 131 15.42 0.41 -20.35
C LYS A 131 15.50 0.02 -18.88
N LYS A 132 16.63 0.31 -18.23
CA LYS A 132 16.83 0.03 -16.80
C LYS A 132 16.06 1.00 -15.94
N THR A 133 15.48 0.52 -14.83
CA THR A 133 14.59 1.34 -13.95
C THR A 133 15.30 2.51 -13.27
N LYS A 134 16.64 2.48 -13.15
CA LYS A 134 17.41 3.64 -12.69
C LYS A 134 17.22 4.88 -13.57
N HIS A 135 16.91 4.70 -14.85
CA HIS A 135 16.66 5.77 -15.83
C HIS A 135 15.17 6.14 -15.97
N PHE A 136 14.31 5.59 -15.13
CA PHE A 136 12.89 5.94 -15.09
C PHE A 136 12.68 7.26 -14.36
N SER A 137 11.69 8.04 -14.79
CA SER A 137 11.20 9.18 -14.02
C SER A 137 10.56 8.70 -12.70
N LEU A 138 10.29 9.63 -11.78
CA LEU A 138 9.62 9.29 -10.52
C LEU A 138 8.27 8.63 -10.79
N GLY A 139 7.45 9.21 -11.68
CA GLY A 139 6.14 8.65 -12.03
C GLY A 139 6.21 7.27 -12.68
N MET A 140 7.22 7.01 -13.53
CA MET A 140 7.42 5.66 -14.10
C MET A 140 7.83 4.61 -13.05
N LYS A 141 8.38 5.03 -11.93
CA LYS A 141 8.77 4.13 -10.84
C LYS A 141 7.63 3.82 -9.89
N GLN A 142 6.64 4.68 -9.78
CA GLN A 142 5.44 4.52 -8.95
C GLN A 142 4.38 3.64 -9.60
#